data_2aec2ebf7823e4b52d888e9ce26e38d3
#
_entry.id   2aec2ebf7823e4b52d888e9ce26e38d3
#
_cell.length_a   1.000
_cell.length_b   1.000
_cell.length_c   1.000
_cell.angle_alpha   90.00
_cell.angle_beta   90.00
_cell.angle_gamma   90.00
#
_symmetry.space_group_name_H-M   'P 1'
#
loop_
_entity.id
_entity.type
_entity.pdbx_description
1 polymer ?
#
loop_
_entity_poly.entity_id
_entity_poly.type
_entity_poly.pdbx_seq_one_letter_code
_entity_poly.pdbx_strand_id
1 'polypeptide(L)'
;MNIERKILLNPGPATTTDTVKLAQVVPDICPREKEFAGMMKQLRDDLVRVAHGDLSKHTAVLFCGSGTINIDICLNSLLPADKKVLVVNNGAYS
;
A
#
# COMPACT_ATOMS: atom_id res chain seq x y z
N MET A 1 -5.36 12.47 -23.79
CA MET A 1 -4.71 11.17 -24.08
C MET A 1 -5.80 10.12 -23.92
N ASN A 2 -6.04 9.28 -24.92
CA ASN A 2 -7.02 8.20 -24.82
C ASN A 2 -6.27 6.92 -24.45
N ILE A 3 -6.52 6.36 -23.28
CA ILE A 3 -5.87 5.14 -22.79
C ILE A 3 -6.86 3.99 -23.00
N GLU A 4 -6.47 3.00 -23.81
CA GLU A 4 -7.27 1.81 -24.00
C GLU A 4 -7.46 1.08 -22.67
N ARG A 5 -8.73 0.92 -22.26
CA ARG A 5 -9.06 0.22 -21.01
C ARG A 5 -9.22 -1.26 -21.25
N LYS A 6 -8.37 -2.07 -20.63
CA LYS A 6 -8.53 -3.52 -20.56
C LYS A 6 -9.10 -3.93 -19.21
N ILE A 7 -10.07 -4.81 -19.22
CA ILE A 7 -10.67 -5.37 -18.00
C ILE A 7 -9.87 -6.60 -17.60
N LEU A 8 -9.28 -6.56 -16.41
CA LEU A 8 -8.53 -7.67 -15.84
C LEU A 8 -9.47 -8.50 -14.93
N LEU A 9 -9.52 -9.80 -15.15
CA LEU A 9 -10.33 -10.75 -14.37
C LEU A 9 -9.44 -11.69 -13.56
N ASN A 10 -8.44 -11.13 -12.88
CA ASN A 10 -7.45 -11.85 -12.07
C ASN A 10 -7.41 -11.26 -10.65
N PRO A 11 -6.83 -11.97 -9.66
CA PRO A 11 -6.73 -11.47 -8.28
C PRO A 11 -5.92 -10.19 -8.13
N GLY A 12 -5.02 -9.93 -9.04
CA GLY A 12 -4.19 -8.74 -9.15
C GLY A 12 -3.25 -8.83 -10.34
N PRO A 13 -2.85 -7.68 -10.92
CA PRO A 13 -3.27 -6.30 -10.59
C PRO A 13 -4.73 -6.02 -10.95
N ALA A 14 -5.34 -5.04 -10.29
CA ALA A 14 -6.71 -4.61 -10.58
C ALA A 14 -6.78 -3.64 -11.77
N THR A 15 -7.91 -3.63 -12.48
CA THR A 15 -8.20 -2.62 -13.49
C THR A 15 -8.35 -1.25 -12.83
N THR A 16 -7.59 -0.26 -13.28
CA THR A 16 -7.65 1.12 -12.80
C THR A 16 -8.33 2.03 -13.81
N THR A 17 -8.92 3.13 -13.33
CA THR A 17 -9.50 4.19 -14.17
C THR A 17 -8.39 5.06 -14.77
N ASP A 18 -8.73 5.84 -15.81
CA ASP A 18 -7.79 6.78 -16.43
C ASP A 18 -7.33 7.85 -15.44
N THR A 19 -8.21 8.27 -14.52
CA THR A 19 -7.86 9.22 -13.45
C THR A 19 -6.74 8.69 -12.55
N VAL A 20 -6.77 7.41 -12.19
CA VAL A 20 -5.71 6.77 -11.40
C VAL A 20 -4.39 6.70 -12.19
N LYS A 21 -4.46 6.37 -13.49
CA LYS A 21 -3.27 6.31 -14.34
C LYS A 21 -2.64 7.70 -14.52
N LEU A 22 -3.46 8.71 -14.79
CA LEU A 22 -3.00 10.09 -15.01
C LEU A 22 -2.46 10.73 -13.72
N ALA A 23 -2.95 10.32 -12.56
CA ALA A 23 -2.43 10.78 -11.27
C ALA A 23 -0.96 10.36 -11.01
N GLN A 24 -0.43 9.43 -11.81
CA GLN A 24 0.98 9.03 -11.74
C GLN A 24 1.88 9.93 -12.60
N VAL A 25 1.31 10.79 -13.42
CA VAL A 25 2.05 11.75 -14.26
C VAL A 25 2.21 13.04 -13.46
N VAL A 26 3.29 13.12 -12.71
CA VAL A 26 3.57 14.22 -11.78
C VAL A 26 4.98 14.79 -12.06
N PRO A 27 5.24 16.06 -11.68
CA PRO A 27 6.60 16.61 -11.73
C PRO A 27 7.57 15.81 -10.85
N ASP A 28 8.85 15.87 -11.20
CA ASP A 28 9.90 15.32 -10.35
C ASP A 28 9.96 16.08 -9.02
N ILE A 29 10.08 15.32 -7.94
CA ILE A 29 10.14 15.84 -6.57
C ILE A 29 11.35 15.27 -5.85
N CYS A 30 12.10 16.11 -5.17
CA CYS A 30 13.20 15.67 -4.33
C CYS A 30 12.66 15.06 -3.01
N PRO A 31 13.00 13.81 -2.67
CA PRO A 31 12.48 13.15 -1.48
C PRO A 31 13.00 13.73 -0.16
N ARG A 32 14.00 14.63 -0.21
CA ARG A 32 14.57 15.29 0.96
C ARG A 32 13.98 16.66 1.25
N GLU A 33 13.06 17.13 0.41
CA GLU A 33 12.46 18.45 0.55
C GLU A 33 11.15 18.42 1.34
N LYS A 34 10.78 19.59 1.88
CA LYS A 34 9.57 19.75 2.69
C LYS A 34 8.29 19.42 1.94
N GLU A 35 8.28 19.68 0.64
CA GLU A 35 7.14 19.36 -0.23
C GLU A 35 6.87 17.85 -0.23
N PHE A 36 7.89 17.03 -0.44
CA PHE A 36 7.76 15.58 -0.38
C PHE A 36 7.37 15.09 1.01
N ALA A 37 7.96 15.67 2.06
CA ALA A 37 7.61 15.34 3.45
C ALA A 37 6.14 15.64 3.77
N GLY A 38 5.62 16.76 3.25
CA GLY A 38 4.20 17.11 3.38
C GLY A 38 3.27 16.12 2.68
N MET A 39 3.62 15.75 1.44
CA MET A 39 2.89 14.74 0.67
C MET A 39 2.90 13.36 1.37
N MET A 40 4.04 12.94 1.89
CA MET A 40 4.16 11.67 2.62
C MET A 40 3.36 11.67 3.92
N LYS A 41 3.32 12.81 4.63
CA LYS A 41 2.46 12.93 5.82
C LYS A 41 0.99 12.77 5.45
N GLN A 42 0.53 13.49 4.42
CA GLN A 42 -0.85 13.39 3.96
C GLN A 42 -1.21 11.97 3.54
N LEU A 43 -0.35 11.32 2.76
CA LEU A 43 -0.54 9.94 2.33
C LEU A 43 -0.69 8.96 3.51
N ARG A 44 0.14 9.11 4.53
CA ARG A 44 0.06 8.27 5.74
C ARG A 44 -1.24 8.48 6.50
N ASP A 45 -1.67 9.73 6.65
CA ASP A 45 -2.93 10.07 7.31
C ASP A 45 -4.13 9.50 6.52
N ASP A 46 -4.11 9.59 5.20
CA ASP A 46 -5.17 9.06 4.34
C ASP A 46 -5.24 7.53 4.37
N LEU A 47 -4.11 6.84 4.42
CA LEU A 47 -4.07 5.38 4.57
C LEU A 47 -4.65 4.92 5.91
N VAL A 48 -4.40 5.64 6.99
CA VAL A 48 -5.03 5.36 8.29
C VAL A 48 -6.55 5.52 8.20
N ARG A 49 -7.04 6.57 7.50
CA ARG A 49 -8.49 6.78 7.29
C ARG A 49 -9.12 5.68 6.43
N VAL A 50 -8.44 5.27 5.36
CA VAL A 50 -8.90 4.16 4.49
C VAL A 50 -9.03 2.86 5.28
N ALA A 51 -8.13 2.62 6.24
CA ALA A 51 -8.19 1.48 7.14
C ALA A 51 -9.17 1.68 8.32
N HIS A 52 -9.96 2.75 8.34
CA HIS A 52 -10.85 3.13 9.44
C HIS A 52 -10.14 3.27 10.80
N GLY A 53 -8.85 3.62 10.76
CA GLY A 53 -8.05 3.85 11.96
C GLY A 53 -8.25 5.25 12.57
N ASP A 54 -7.84 5.37 13.82
CA ASP A 54 -7.85 6.62 14.56
C ASP A 54 -6.44 7.26 14.49
N LEU A 55 -6.34 8.44 13.89
CA LEU A 55 -5.07 9.16 13.71
C LEU A 55 -4.36 9.50 15.04
N SER A 56 -5.08 9.51 16.16
CA SER A 56 -4.47 9.71 17.48
C SER A 56 -3.77 8.46 18.02
N LYS A 57 -4.04 7.28 17.45
CA LYS A 57 -3.57 5.98 17.92
C LYS A 57 -2.80 5.18 16.87
N HIS A 58 -3.01 5.49 15.59
CA HIS A 58 -2.47 4.71 14.48
C HIS A 58 -1.63 5.57 13.55
N THR A 59 -0.68 4.95 12.93
CA THR A 59 0.09 5.54 11.83
C THR A 59 0.33 4.49 10.75
N ALA A 60 0.45 4.93 9.50
CA ALA A 60 0.86 4.07 8.41
C ALA A 60 2.39 4.05 8.31
N VAL A 61 2.95 2.86 8.19
CA VAL A 61 4.37 2.66 7.87
C VAL A 61 4.45 2.17 6.43
N LEU A 62 5.22 2.87 5.59
CA LEU A 62 5.27 2.63 4.16
C LEU A 62 6.58 1.93 3.77
N PHE A 63 6.45 0.84 3.03
CA PHE A 63 7.56 0.13 2.42
C PHE A 63 7.39 0.05 0.92
N CYS A 64 8.45 0.31 0.16
CA CYS A 64 8.46 0.10 -1.27
C CYS A 64 8.77 -1.36 -1.56
N GLY A 65 7.83 -2.05 -2.20
CA GLY A 65 7.99 -3.46 -2.55
C GLY A 65 6.67 -4.13 -2.91
N SER A 66 6.69 -5.46 -2.98
CA SER A 66 5.49 -6.25 -3.22
C SER A 66 4.64 -6.44 -1.96
N GLY A 67 3.37 -6.89 -2.13
CA GLY A 67 2.54 -7.31 -0.99
C GLY A 67 3.19 -8.40 -0.14
N THR A 68 3.97 -9.28 -0.74
CA THR A 68 4.71 -10.35 -0.05
C THR A 68 5.71 -9.80 0.97
N ILE A 69 6.44 -8.74 0.64
CA ILE A 69 7.37 -8.13 1.60
C ILE A 69 6.65 -7.53 2.81
N ASN A 70 5.46 -6.97 2.61
CA ASN A 70 4.64 -6.45 3.71
C ASN A 70 4.17 -7.57 4.65
N ILE A 71 3.80 -8.73 4.12
CA ILE A 71 3.46 -9.92 4.94
C ILE A 71 4.67 -10.37 5.74
N ASP A 72 5.84 -10.46 5.11
CA ASP A 72 7.09 -10.83 5.78
C ASP A 72 7.45 -9.85 6.90
N ILE A 73 7.35 -8.55 6.64
CA ILE A 73 7.58 -7.50 7.64
C ILE A 73 6.60 -7.64 8.82
N CYS A 74 5.31 -7.86 8.56
CA CYS A 74 4.31 -8.05 9.61
C CYS A 74 4.64 -9.28 10.48
N LEU A 75 4.95 -10.42 9.87
CA LEU A 75 5.27 -11.64 10.59
C LEU A 75 6.53 -11.47 11.45
N ASN A 76 7.59 -10.88 10.89
CA ASN A 76 8.83 -10.68 11.62
C ASN A 76 8.76 -9.60 12.70
N SER A 77 7.88 -8.62 12.55
CA SER A 77 7.78 -7.50 13.48
C SER A 77 6.74 -7.69 14.58
N LEU A 78 5.64 -8.40 14.29
CA LEU A 78 4.48 -8.50 15.18
C LEU A 78 4.36 -9.85 15.89
N LEU A 79 5.00 -10.90 15.37
CA LEU A 79 4.93 -12.23 15.97
C LEU A 79 6.03 -12.39 17.04
N PRO A 80 5.68 -12.51 18.31
CA PRO A 80 6.65 -12.84 19.35
C PRO A 80 7.28 -14.23 19.14
N ALA A 81 8.51 -14.41 19.58
CA ALA A 81 9.26 -15.66 19.38
C ALA A 81 8.61 -16.90 20.03
N ASP A 82 7.80 -16.69 21.06
CA ASP A 82 7.05 -17.74 21.80
C ASP A 82 5.66 -18.00 21.25
N LYS A 83 5.24 -17.31 20.19
CA LYS A 83 3.89 -17.43 19.60
C LYS A 83 3.93 -18.15 18.25
N LYS A 84 2.77 -18.55 17.79
CA LYS A 84 2.56 -19.26 16.53
C LYS A 84 1.62 -18.48 15.64
N VAL A 85 1.82 -18.63 14.34
CA VAL A 85 0.92 -18.14 13.29
C VAL A 85 0.12 -19.31 12.75
N LEU A 86 -1.18 -19.12 12.60
CA LEU A 86 -2.04 -20.03 11.85
C LEU A 86 -2.15 -19.51 10.41
N VAL A 87 -1.75 -20.33 9.46
CA VAL A 87 -1.92 -20.04 8.04
C VAL A 87 -3.02 -20.94 7.48
N VAL A 88 -4.09 -20.31 6.97
CA VAL A 88 -5.17 -21.04 6.29
C VAL A 88 -4.83 -21.09 4.80
N ASN A 89 -4.39 -22.25 4.33
CA ASN A 89 -4.06 -22.44 2.92
C ASN A 89 -5.31 -22.79 2.13
N ASN A 90 -5.73 -21.90 1.25
CA ASN A 90 -6.88 -22.07 0.36
C ASN A 90 -6.48 -22.00 -1.14
N GLY A 91 -5.24 -22.23 -1.46
CA GLY A 91 -4.71 -22.22 -2.83
C GLY A 91 -3.47 -21.31 -3.00
N ALA A 92 -3.14 -21.01 -4.25
CA ALA A 92 -1.90 -20.28 -4.59
C ALA A 92 -1.81 -18.85 -4.05
N TYR A 93 -2.94 -18.28 -3.62
CA TYR A 93 -3.04 -16.91 -3.08
C TYR A 93 -3.39 -16.88 -1.59
N SER A 94 -3.12 -17.93 -0.88
CA SER A 94 -3.33 -18.02 0.58
C SER A 94 -2.07 -17.62 1.35
#